data_c19d14e5ad06f1bfbe39bf7844531ce2
#
_entry.id   c19d14e5ad06f1bfbe39bf7844531ce2
#
_cell.length_a   1.000
_cell.length_b   1.000
_cell.length_c   1.000
_cell.angle_alpha   90.00
_cell.angle_beta   90.00
_cell.angle_gamma   90.00
#
_symmetry.space_group_name_H-M   'P 1'
#
loop_
_entity.id
_entity.type
_entity.pdbx_description
1 polymer ?
#
loop_
_entity_poly.entity_id
_entity_poly.type
_entity_poly.pdbx_seq_one_letter_code
_entity_poly.pdbx_strand_id
1 'polypeptide(L)'
;MSGLHLPDGTVVVVISGPGGVGKGTLVRELVGSDDRLWLSRSWTTRARRDGEAPDAYRFVTPAEFQAHIDRDGFLEWVDFLDYRQGSPRPTPPAGSDVLFEIDVQGAARIHDLHPDAVLVFVDTPDRAVQEARLRGRGDAEDRIAQRLAKA
;
A
#
# COMPACT_ATOMS: atom_id res chain seq x y z
N MET A 1 12.90 -19.31 -5.67
CA MET A 1 12.08 -18.26 -5.05
C MET A 1 12.31 -16.97 -5.81
N SER A 2 11.28 -16.44 -6.33
CA SER A 2 11.37 -15.26 -7.16
C SER A 2 11.39 -14.02 -6.28
N GLY A 3 12.49 -13.26 -6.32
CA GLY A 3 12.56 -11.91 -5.80
C GLY A 3 11.60 -10.97 -6.56
N LEU A 4 11.73 -9.67 -6.37
CA LEU A 4 10.86 -8.67 -7.05
C LEU A 4 11.05 -8.59 -8.56
N HIS A 5 12.09 -9.20 -9.11
CA HIS A 5 12.45 -9.15 -10.54
C HIS A 5 12.47 -7.75 -11.12
N LEU A 6 13.21 -6.85 -10.47
CA LEU A 6 13.37 -5.47 -10.88
C LEU A 6 14.64 -5.30 -11.74
N PRO A 7 14.70 -4.26 -12.58
CA PRO A 7 15.93 -3.89 -13.27
C PRO A 7 17.08 -3.63 -12.30
N ASP A 8 18.31 -3.91 -12.73
CA ASP A 8 19.50 -3.66 -11.93
C ASP A 8 19.59 -2.19 -11.52
N GLY A 9 19.94 -1.95 -10.26
CA GLY A 9 20.05 -0.62 -9.70
C GLY A 9 18.75 0.05 -9.27
N THR A 10 17.60 -0.62 -9.42
CA THR A 10 16.31 -0.11 -8.91
C THR A 10 16.34 -0.05 -7.39
N VAL A 11 16.07 1.13 -6.83
CA VAL A 11 15.88 1.30 -5.39
C VAL A 11 14.42 0.99 -5.05
N VAL A 12 14.22 0.24 -3.99
CA VAL A 12 12.88 -0.07 -3.44
C VAL A 12 12.72 0.64 -2.12
N VAL A 13 11.70 1.48 -2.02
CA VAL A 13 11.33 2.20 -0.80
C VAL A 13 9.95 1.73 -0.35
N VAL A 14 9.81 1.40 0.91
CA VAL A 14 8.54 0.97 1.51
C VAL A 14 8.15 1.94 2.61
N ILE A 15 7.02 2.60 2.44
CA ILE A 15 6.39 3.42 3.47
C ILE A 15 5.33 2.57 4.15
N SER A 16 5.49 2.33 5.43
CA SER A 16 4.54 1.56 6.24
C SER A 16 4.21 2.29 7.54
N GLY A 17 3.22 1.81 8.24
CA GLY A 17 2.74 2.37 9.50
C GLY A 17 1.25 2.15 9.68
N PRO A 18 0.72 2.43 10.87
CA PRO A 18 -0.70 2.23 11.17
C PRO A 18 -1.61 3.15 10.36
N GLY A 19 -2.89 2.81 10.27
CA GLY A 19 -3.88 3.67 9.63
C GLY A 19 -4.00 5.03 10.34
N GLY A 20 -4.24 6.10 9.57
CA GLY A 20 -4.42 7.46 10.11
C GLY A 20 -3.15 8.23 10.45
N VAL A 21 -1.97 7.72 10.08
CA VAL A 21 -0.69 8.38 10.37
C VAL A 21 -0.23 9.38 9.29
N GLY A 22 -0.93 9.45 8.16
CA GLY A 22 -0.59 10.37 7.08
C GLY A 22 0.29 9.77 5.98
N LYS A 23 0.35 8.45 5.86
CA LYS A 23 1.11 7.76 4.81
C LYS A 23 0.75 8.24 3.40
N GLY A 24 -0.55 8.29 3.08
CA GLY A 24 -1.00 8.71 1.76
C GLY A 24 -0.61 10.13 1.39
N THR A 25 -0.60 11.05 2.34
CA THR A 25 -0.12 12.42 2.14
C THR A 25 1.37 12.43 1.86
N LEU A 26 2.16 11.72 2.67
CA LEU A 26 3.61 11.62 2.49
C LEU A 26 3.96 11.02 1.12
N VAL A 27 3.30 9.95 0.73
CA VAL A 27 3.53 9.28 -0.55
C VAL A 27 3.21 10.21 -1.73
N ARG A 28 2.11 10.95 -1.69
CA ARG A 28 1.78 11.94 -2.72
C ARG A 28 2.82 13.04 -2.85
N GLU A 29 3.31 13.56 -1.74
CA GLU A 29 4.37 14.57 -1.73
C GLU A 29 5.67 14.02 -2.31
N LEU A 30 6.06 12.81 -1.95
CA LEU A 30 7.26 12.16 -2.47
C LEU A 30 7.17 11.94 -3.98
N VAL A 31 6.09 11.33 -4.46
CA VAL A 31 5.89 11.07 -5.90
C VAL A 31 5.77 12.37 -6.69
N GLY A 32 5.17 13.40 -6.12
CA GLY A 32 5.08 14.73 -6.75
C GLY A 32 6.41 15.49 -6.78
N SER A 33 7.37 15.15 -5.92
CA SER A 33 8.67 15.84 -5.83
C SER A 33 9.82 15.13 -6.54
N ASP A 34 9.67 13.87 -6.88
CA ASP A 34 10.72 13.09 -7.57
C ASP A 34 10.11 12.19 -8.66
N ASP A 35 10.32 12.59 -9.91
CA ASP A 35 9.80 11.89 -11.10
C ASP A 35 10.38 10.47 -11.29
N ARG A 36 11.45 10.12 -10.57
CA ARG A 36 12.01 8.77 -10.59
C ARG A 36 11.21 7.78 -9.74
N LEU A 37 10.43 8.27 -8.78
CA LEU A 37 9.62 7.42 -7.91
C LEU A 37 8.36 6.95 -8.64
N TRP A 38 8.24 5.65 -8.81
CA TRP A 38 7.05 5.01 -9.34
C TRP A 38 6.30 4.29 -8.23
N LEU A 39 5.06 4.71 -7.99
CA LEU A 39 4.21 4.11 -6.95
C LEU A 39 3.64 2.78 -7.44
N SER A 40 4.01 1.68 -6.75
CA SER A 40 3.37 0.38 -6.91
C SER A 40 2.02 0.40 -6.20
N ARG A 41 0.98 0.64 -6.96
CA ARG A 41 -0.37 0.89 -6.44
C ARG A 41 -1.08 -0.41 -6.10
N SER A 42 -1.57 -0.51 -4.85
CA SER A 42 -2.36 -1.66 -4.41
C SER A 42 -3.68 -1.77 -5.17
N TRP A 43 -4.14 -2.98 -5.38
CA TRP A 43 -5.44 -3.29 -5.98
C TRP A 43 -6.48 -3.57 -4.91
N THR A 44 -7.73 -3.22 -5.17
CA THR A 44 -8.85 -3.57 -4.28
C THR A 44 -10.13 -3.81 -5.07
N THR A 45 -10.96 -4.74 -4.56
CA THR A 45 -12.29 -5.01 -5.13
C THR A 45 -13.39 -4.22 -4.44
N ARG A 46 -13.09 -3.49 -3.35
CA ARG A 46 -14.08 -2.60 -2.75
C ARG A 46 -14.36 -1.40 -3.62
N ALA A 47 -15.54 -0.85 -3.48
CA ALA A 47 -15.86 0.43 -4.10
C ALA A 47 -15.00 1.57 -3.52
N ARG A 48 -14.73 2.57 -4.35
CA ARG A 48 -14.11 3.81 -3.91
C ARG A 48 -15.02 4.52 -2.90
N ARG A 49 -14.44 5.04 -1.83
CA ARG A 49 -15.16 5.82 -0.82
C ARG A 49 -15.37 7.26 -1.29
N ASP A 50 -16.38 7.92 -0.74
CA ASP A 50 -16.58 9.35 -0.98
C ASP A 50 -15.36 10.13 -0.50
N GLY A 51 -14.90 11.05 -1.34
CA GLY A 51 -13.72 11.86 -1.06
C GLY A 51 -12.36 11.15 -1.23
N GLU A 52 -12.34 9.84 -1.49
CA GLU A 52 -11.11 9.12 -1.79
C GLU A 52 -10.63 9.44 -3.20
N ALA A 53 -9.32 9.66 -3.37
CA ALA A 53 -8.75 9.92 -4.68
C ALA A 53 -9.02 8.75 -5.65
N PRO A 54 -9.34 9.00 -6.93
CA PRO A 54 -9.62 7.93 -7.89
C PRO A 54 -8.47 6.96 -8.11
N ASP A 55 -7.27 7.41 -7.82
CA ASP A 55 -6.01 6.70 -7.98
C ASP A 55 -5.38 6.26 -6.66
N ALA A 56 -6.09 6.35 -5.53
CA ALA A 56 -5.62 5.85 -4.23
C ALA A 56 -5.33 4.34 -4.27
N TYR A 57 -6.15 3.60 -5.00
CA TYR A 57 -6.00 2.18 -5.32
C TYR A 57 -6.29 1.97 -6.81
N ARG A 58 -5.87 0.84 -7.33
CA ARG A 58 -6.47 0.32 -8.56
C ARG A 58 -7.75 -0.42 -8.17
N PHE A 59 -8.88 0.22 -8.40
CA PHE A 59 -10.21 -0.35 -8.13
C PHE A 59 -10.57 -1.29 -9.28
N VAL A 60 -10.81 -2.55 -8.96
CA VAL A 60 -11.07 -3.62 -9.94
C VAL A 60 -12.28 -4.44 -9.54
N THR A 61 -12.82 -5.20 -10.49
CA THR A 61 -13.87 -6.18 -10.21
C THR A 61 -13.29 -7.43 -9.52
N PRO A 62 -14.12 -8.22 -8.80
CA PRO A 62 -13.68 -9.50 -8.27
C PRO A 62 -13.10 -10.45 -9.33
N ALA A 63 -13.67 -10.44 -10.54
CA ALA A 63 -13.20 -11.27 -11.65
C ALA A 63 -11.80 -10.85 -12.14
N GLU A 64 -11.54 -9.55 -12.28
CA GLU A 64 -10.23 -9.01 -12.64
C GLU A 64 -9.18 -9.35 -11.57
N PHE A 65 -9.56 -9.24 -10.29
CA PHE A 65 -8.68 -9.59 -9.19
C PHE A 65 -8.34 -11.08 -9.20
N GLN A 66 -9.34 -11.95 -9.37
CA GLN A 66 -9.12 -13.39 -9.48
C GLN A 66 -8.21 -13.74 -10.65
N ALA A 67 -8.45 -13.19 -11.81
CA ALA A 67 -7.60 -13.40 -12.98
C ALA A 67 -6.14 -12.99 -12.74
N HIS A 68 -5.91 -11.97 -11.88
CA HIS A 68 -4.57 -11.56 -11.50
C HIS A 68 -3.91 -12.53 -10.51
N ILE A 69 -4.69 -13.12 -9.60
CA ILE A 69 -4.22 -14.22 -8.73
C ILE A 69 -3.80 -15.41 -9.58
N ASP A 70 -4.64 -15.82 -10.52
CA ASP A 70 -4.44 -17.05 -11.33
C ASP A 70 -3.14 -17.01 -12.16
N ARG A 71 -2.65 -15.82 -12.48
CA ARG A 71 -1.36 -15.63 -13.19
C ARG A 71 -0.19 -15.26 -12.27
N ASP A 72 -0.33 -15.51 -10.97
CA ASP A 72 0.69 -15.15 -9.94
C ASP A 72 1.10 -13.67 -9.98
N GLY A 73 0.13 -12.80 -10.24
CA GLY A 73 0.37 -11.36 -10.43
C GLY A 73 0.56 -10.54 -9.15
N PHE A 74 0.24 -11.10 -7.98
CA PHE A 74 0.42 -10.43 -6.71
C PHE A 74 1.65 -10.92 -5.94
N LEU A 75 2.29 -10.03 -5.21
CA LEU A 75 3.29 -10.38 -4.18
C LEU A 75 2.60 -10.95 -2.95
N GLU A 76 1.49 -10.34 -2.59
CA GLU A 76 0.60 -10.74 -1.52
C GLU A 76 -0.82 -10.24 -1.81
N TRP A 77 -1.80 -10.90 -1.24
CA TRP A 77 -3.18 -10.41 -1.23
C TRP A 77 -3.90 -10.97 0.00
N VAL A 78 -4.95 -10.27 0.40
CA VAL A 78 -5.75 -10.61 1.57
C VAL A 78 -7.22 -10.65 1.17
N ASP A 79 -7.92 -11.65 1.66
CA ASP A 79 -9.37 -11.78 1.55
C ASP A 79 -10.00 -11.22 2.83
N PHE A 80 -10.59 -10.05 2.72
CA PHE A 80 -11.42 -9.49 3.79
C PHE A 80 -12.85 -10.02 3.64
N LEU A 81 -13.67 -9.84 4.67
CA LEU A 81 -15.03 -10.38 4.68
C LEU A 81 -15.86 -9.98 3.44
N ASP A 82 -15.70 -8.76 2.97
CA ASP A 82 -16.52 -8.15 1.91
C ASP A 82 -15.74 -7.65 0.69
N TYR A 83 -14.41 -7.76 0.71
CA TYR A 83 -13.55 -7.36 -0.42
C TYR A 83 -12.17 -8.01 -0.35
N ARG A 84 -11.42 -7.92 -1.45
CA ARG A 84 -10.02 -8.33 -1.54
C ARG A 84 -9.12 -7.13 -1.77
N GLN A 85 -7.89 -7.23 -1.28
CA GLN A 85 -6.86 -6.22 -1.49
C GLN A 85 -5.51 -6.91 -1.67
N GLY A 86 -4.66 -6.39 -2.55
CA GLY A 86 -3.36 -6.99 -2.79
C GLY A 86 -2.34 -6.01 -3.36
N SER A 87 -1.08 -6.37 -3.17
CA SER A 87 0.07 -5.67 -3.73
C SER A 87 0.54 -6.41 -4.97
N PRO A 88 0.40 -5.82 -6.17
CA PRO A 88 0.82 -6.48 -7.40
C PRO A 88 2.35 -6.59 -7.47
N ARG A 89 2.85 -7.52 -8.27
CA ARG A 89 4.27 -7.52 -8.64
C ARG A 89 4.59 -6.21 -9.36
N PRO A 90 5.61 -5.47 -8.93
CA PRO A 90 5.89 -4.15 -9.49
C PRO A 90 6.43 -4.27 -10.92
N THR A 91 5.96 -3.38 -11.79
CA THR A 91 6.38 -3.27 -13.19
C THR A 91 6.77 -1.82 -13.50
N PRO A 92 7.82 -1.29 -12.85
CA PRO A 92 8.18 0.10 -13.01
C PRO A 92 8.67 0.39 -14.43
N PRO A 93 8.49 1.62 -14.93
CA PRO A 93 9.17 2.08 -16.13
C PRO A 93 10.69 1.98 -15.96
N ALA A 94 11.42 1.81 -17.07
CA ALA A 94 12.88 1.77 -17.04
C ALA A 94 13.45 3.04 -16.42
N GLY A 95 14.40 2.88 -15.50
CA GLY A 95 15.06 3.98 -14.80
C GLY A 95 14.28 4.55 -13.61
N SER A 96 13.12 3.97 -13.28
CA SER A 96 12.36 4.38 -12.09
C SER A 96 12.72 3.54 -10.88
N ASP A 97 12.62 4.17 -9.71
CA ASP A 97 12.65 3.51 -8.41
C ASP A 97 11.23 3.17 -7.96
N VAL A 98 11.07 2.13 -7.14
CA VAL A 98 9.76 1.63 -6.73
C VAL A 98 9.44 2.11 -5.31
N LEU A 99 8.27 2.71 -5.17
CA LEU A 99 7.70 3.09 -3.88
C LEU A 99 6.48 2.22 -3.57
N PHE A 100 6.47 1.59 -2.40
CA PHE A 100 5.31 0.90 -1.85
C PHE A 100 4.71 1.69 -0.69
N GLU A 101 3.39 1.76 -0.63
CA GLU A 101 2.61 2.21 0.52
C GLU A 101 1.76 1.04 1.01
N ILE A 102 2.22 0.37 2.06
CA ILE A 102 1.64 -0.88 2.55
C ILE A 102 1.67 -0.92 4.08
N ASP A 103 0.99 -1.91 4.68
CA ASP A 103 1.07 -2.13 6.12
C ASP A 103 2.39 -2.81 6.53
N VAL A 104 2.58 -2.98 7.84
CA VAL A 104 3.83 -3.57 8.37
C VAL A 104 4.03 -5.02 7.95
N GLN A 105 2.97 -5.78 7.73
CA GLN A 105 3.06 -7.16 7.25
C GLN A 105 3.53 -7.19 5.79
N GLY A 106 2.98 -6.30 4.96
CA GLY A 106 3.42 -6.11 3.59
C GLY A 106 4.87 -5.64 3.52
N ALA A 107 5.28 -4.72 4.40
CA ALA A 107 6.66 -4.26 4.48
C ALA A 107 7.64 -5.42 4.81
N ALA A 108 7.28 -6.27 5.77
CA ALA A 108 8.08 -7.46 6.10
C ALA A 108 8.19 -8.40 4.89
N ARG A 109 7.09 -8.61 4.17
CA ARG A 109 7.07 -9.44 2.96
C ARG A 109 7.98 -8.89 1.86
N ILE A 110 7.95 -7.58 1.63
CA ILE A 110 8.87 -6.94 0.66
C ILE A 110 10.31 -7.10 1.09
N HIS A 111 10.61 -6.92 2.37
CA HIS A 111 11.97 -7.09 2.89
C HIS A 111 12.48 -8.52 2.71
N ASP A 112 11.64 -9.53 2.92
CA ASP A 112 12.00 -10.93 2.67
C ASP A 112 12.34 -11.20 1.19
N LEU A 113 11.60 -10.55 0.28
CA LEU A 113 11.79 -10.70 -1.17
C LEU A 113 12.94 -9.82 -1.71
N HIS A 114 13.25 -8.72 -1.04
CA HIS A 114 14.24 -7.75 -1.45
C HIS A 114 14.90 -7.13 -0.20
N PRO A 115 15.91 -7.80 0.37
CA PRO A 115 16.53 -7.37 1.64
C PRO A 115 17.16 -5.97 1.61
N ASP A 116 17.50 -5.47 0.43
CA ASP A 116 18.07 -4.12 0.24
C ASP A 116 16.99 -3.01 0.21
N ALA A 117 15.71 -3.35 0.37
CA ALA A 117 14.62 -2.37 0.42
C ALA A 117 14.80 -1.41 1.59
N VAL A 118 14.62 -0.11 1.32
CA VAL A 118 14.60 0.93 2.35
C VAL A 118 13.23 0.96 3.01
N LEU A 119 13.16 0.57 4.27
CA LEU A 119 11.92 0.54 5.05
C LEU A 119 11.77 1.83 5.85
N VAL A 120 10.67 2.53 5.64
CA VAL A 120 10.32 3.76 6.38
C VAL A 120 9.02 3.50 7.14
N PHE A 121 9.11 3.54 8.45
CA PHE A 121 7.93 3.41 9.31
C PHE A 121 7.44 4.80 9.72
N VAL A 122 6.16 5.08 9.45
CA VAL A 122 5.51 6.35 9.79
C VAL A 122 4.55 6.11 10.95
N ASP A 123 4.71 6.88 12.01
CA ASP A 123 3.88 6.79 13.20
C ASP A 123 3.28 8.15 13.55
N THR A 124 2.29 8.17 14.42
CA THR A 124 1.73 9.40 14.98
C THR A 124 2.33 9.68 16.35
N PRO A 125 2.35 10.97 16.79
CA PRO A 125 2.78 11.31 18.13
C PRO A 125 1.98 10.61 19.23
N ASP A 126 0.68 10.39 19.00
CA ASP A 126 -0.19 9.72 19.95
C ASP A 126 -1.42 9.07 19.27
N ARG A 127 -2.11 8.21 20.04
CA ARG A 127 -3.29 7.48 19.59
C ARG A 127 -4.50 8.39 19.32
N ALA A 128 -4.65 9.50 20.05
CA ALA A 128 -5.75 10.43 19.86
C ALA A 128 -5.67 11.13 18.50
N VAL A 129 -4.47 11.49 18.06
CA VAL A 129 -4.22 12.07 16.72
C VAL A 129 -4.56 11.05 15.63
N GLN A 130 -4.15 9.80 15.80
CA GLN A 130 -4.48 8.71 14.86
C GLN A 130 -5.99 8.53 14.75
N GLU A 131 -6.68 8.43 15.87
CA GLU A 131 -8.12 8.24 15.94
C GLU A 131 -8.88 9.40 15.28
N ALA A 132 -8.48 10.65 15.55
CA ALA A 132 -9.07 11.84 14.93
C ALA A 132 -8.88 11.84 13.40
N ARG A 133 -7.72 11.42 12.89
CA ARG A 133 -7.46 11.30 11.46
C ARG A 133 -8.31 10.22 10.80
N LEU A 134 -8.50 9.07 11.43
CA LEU A 134 -9.36 8.00 10.92
C LEU A 134 -10.83 8.45 10.86
N ARG A 135 -11.33 9.15 11.88
CA ARG A 135 -12.69 9.73 11.87
C ARG A 135 -12.84 10.81 10.81
N GLY A 136 -11.85 11.67 10.65
CA GLY A 136 -11.84 12.72 9.62
C GLY A 136 -11.86 12.19 8.19
N ARG A 137 -11.45 10.91 7.97
CA ARG A 137 -11.55 10.21 6.70
C ARG A 137 -12.93 9.57 6.45
N GLY A 138 -13.85 9.62 7.43
CA GLY A 138 -15.14 8.97 7.35
C GLY A 138 -15.12 7.46 7.55
N ASP A 139 -14.09 6.91 8.19
CA ASP A 139 -14.02 5.50 8.53
C ASP A 139 -15.12 5.15 9.54
N ALA A 140 -15.73 3.98 9.41
CA ALA A 140 -16.70 3.46 10.36
C ALA A 140 -16.02 3.14 11.71
N GLU A 141 -16.75 3.33 12.82
CA GLU A 141 -16.19 3.17 14.19
C GLU A 141 -15.60 1.77 14.45
N ASP A 142 -16.22 0.70 13.93
CA ASP A 142 -15.69 -0.65 14.04
C ASP A 142 -14.36 -0.83 13.30
N ARG A 143 -14.21 -0.22 12.13
CA ARG A 143 -12.95 -0.21 11.37
C ARG A 143 -11.86 0.62 12.03
N ILE A 144 -12.23 1.76 12.64
CA ILE A 144 -11.32 2.58 13.44
C ILE A 144 -10.74 1.74 14.58
N ALA A 145 -11.60 1.04 15.34
CA ALA A 145 -11.19 0.17 16.42
C ALA A 145 -10.23 -0.94 15.96
N GLN A 146 -10.51 -1.59 14.82
CA GLN A 146 -9.64 -2.61 14.24
C GLN A 146 -8.27 -2.05 13.84
N ARG A 147 -8.23 -0.86 13.24
CA ARG A 147 -6.97 -0.22 12.83
C ARG A 147 -6.14 0.25 14.01
N LEU A 148 -6.79 0.75 15.06
CA LEU A 148 -6.12 1.14 16.31
C LEU A 148 -5.54 -0.06 17.06
N ALA A 149 -6.20 -1.22 16.98
CA ALA A 149 -5.71 -2.45 17.60
C ALA A 149 -4.46 -3.03 16.90
N LYS A 150 -4.26 -2.72 15.61
CA LYS A 150 -3.07 -3.14 14.83
C LYS A 150 -1.87 -2.19 14.98
N ALA A 151 -2.07 -1.04 15.56
CA ALA A 151 -1.03 -0.01 15.68
C ALA A 151 0.00 -0.29 16.79
#